data_de26ad4a982811c25e566a2a790738aa
#
_entry.id   de26ad4a982811c25e566a2a790738aa
#
_cell.length_a   1.000
_cell.length_b   1.000
_cell.length_c   1.000
_cell.angle_alpha   90.00
_cell.angle_beta   90.00
_cell.angle_gamma   90.00
#
_symmetry.space_group_name_H-M   'P 1'
#
loop_
_entity.id
_entity.type
_entity.pdbx_description
1 polymer ?
#
loop_
_entity_poly.entity_id
_entity_poly.type
_entity_poly.pdbx_seq_one_letter_code
_entity_poly.pdbx_strand_id
1 'polypeptide(L)'
;AQELWIITDIDYVYLRFKKGDQKAISNMTTTEAEKFLEQGEFGEGNMAPKIKAALYFLAHYGKKVVITSIPSIEQAIEGQAGTVIMKPEDIQS
;
A
#
# COMPACT_ATOMS: atom_id res chain seq x y z
N ALA A 1 10.69 13.75 6.09
CA ALA A 1 9.70 13.62 5.03
C ALA A 1 8.42 13.02 5.57
N GLN A 2 7.28 13.43 5.03
CA GLN A 2 6.00 12.93 5.51
C GLN A 2 5.39 11.89 4.58
N GLU A 3 5.94 11.75 3.40
CA GLU A 3 5.46 10.77 2.44
C GLU A 3 6.61 9.90 1.97
N LEU A 4 6.31 8.63 1.80
CA LEU A 4 7.24 7.68 1.20
C LEU A 4 6.59 7.12 -0.06
N TRP A 5 7.30 7.15 -1.15
CA TRP A 5 6.83 6.60 -2.41
C TRP A 5 7.63 5.36 -2.71
N ILE A 6 6.96 4.24 -2.79
CA ILE A 6 7.58 2.96 -3.11
C ILE A 6 7.25 2.66 -4.56
N ILE A 7 8.27 2.65 -5.39
CA ILE A 7 8.09 2.41 -6.82
C ILE A 7 8.36 0.95 -7.09
N THR A 8 7.42 0.31 -7.73
CA THR A 8 7.49 -1.11 -8.03
C THR A 8 7.01 -1.32 -9.46
N ASP A 9 6.90 -2.58 -9.88
CA ASP A 9 6.50 -2.87 -11.25
C ASP A 9 5.00 -3.11 -11.40
N ILE A 10 4.21 -2.82 -10.36
CA ILE A 10 2.76 -2.93 -10.44
C ILE A 10 2.13 -1.61 -10.03
N ASP A 11 0.95 -1.33 -10.58
CA ASP A 11 0.27 -0.07 -10.35
C ASP A 11 -0.43 -0.01 -9.01
N TYR A 12 -0.88 -1.13 -8.50
CA TYR A 12 -1.65 -1.23 -7.26
C TYR A 12 -1.15 -2.39 -6.44
N VAL A 13 -1.41 -2.32 -5.14
CA VAL A 13 -1.28 -3.48 -4.28
C VAL A 13 -2.54 -4.33 -4.46
N TYR A 14 -2.36 -5.62 -4.64
CA TYR A 14 -3.47 -6.55 -4.83
C TYR A 14 -3.57 -7.48 -3.64
N LEU A 15 -4.79 -7.74 -3.22
CA LEU A 15 -5.05 -8.78 -2.24
C LEU A 15 -5.33 -10.10 -2.96
N ARG A 16 -4.82 -11.17 -2.40
CA ARG A 16 -5.06 -12.51 -2.95
C ARG A 16 -6.13 -13.16 -2.13
N PHE A 17 -7.35 -13.05 -2.58
CA PHE A 17 -8.44 -13.70 -1.90
C PHE A 17 -8.43 -15.19 -2.22
N LYS A 18 -9.19 -15.92 -1.46
CA LYS A 18 -9.34 -17.35 -1.69
C LYS A 18 -9.73 -17.57 -3.15
N LYS A 19 -9.27 -18.69 -3.71
CA LYS A 19 -9.57 -19.08 -5.08
C LYS A 19 -8.87 -18.24 -6.13
N GLY A 20 -7.84 -17.53 -5.72
CA GLY A 20 -7.01 -16.83 -6.69
C GLY A 20 -7.53 -15.52 -7.20
N ASP A 21 -8.68 -15.09 -6.74
CA ASP A 21 -9.19 -13.79 -7.11
C ASP A 21 -8.28 -12.71 -6.53
N GLN A 22 -8.04 -11.69 -7.31
CA GLN A 22 -7.23 -10.56 -6.88
C GLN A 22 -8.07 -9.31 -6.91
N LYS A 23 -7.85 -8.46 -5.93
CA LYS A 23 -8.55 -7.20 -5.84
C LYS A 23 -7.54 -6.09 -5.64
N ALA A 24 -7.58 -5.09 -6.52
CA ALA A 24 -6.71 -3.92 -6.40
C ALA A 24 -7.18 -3.05 -5.24
N ILE A 25 -6.21 -2.55 -4.47
CA ILE A 25 -6.49 -1.72 -3.31
C ILE A 25 -6.04 -0.30 -3.61
N SER A 26 -6.95 0.65 -3.51
CA SER A 26 -6.61 2.06 -3.70
C SER A 26 -6.15 2.71 -2.40
N ASN A 27 -6.76 2.34 -1.30
CA ASN A 27 -6.45 2.90 0.01
C ASN A 27 -6.55 1.83 1.07
N MET A 28 -5.68 1.91 2.06
CA MET A 28 -5.83 1.07 3.25
C MET A 28 -5.19 1.75 4.45
N THR A 29 -5.65 1.39 5.63
CA THR A 29 -5.06 1.86 6.86
C THR A 29 -3.92 0.95 7.27
N THR A 30 -3.08 1.43 8.20
CA THR A 30 -2.04 0.58 8.76
C THR A 30 -2.64 -0.65 9.44
N THR A 31 -3.79 -0.49 10.10
CA THR A 31 -4.45 -1.60 10.74
C THR A 31 -4.86 -2.66 9.72
N GLU A 32 -5.42 -2.23 8.60
CA GLU A 32 -5.80 -3.17 7.55
C GLU A 32 -4.57 -3.85 6.94
N ALA A 33 -3.51 -3.07 6.73
CA ALA A 33 -2.30 -3.64 6.13
C ALA A 33 -1.70 -4.70 7.04
N GLU A 34 -1.67 -4.46 8.36
CA GLU A 34 -1.16 -5.44 9.30
C GLU A 34 -1.99 -6.71 9.28
N LYS A 35 -3.30 -6.57 9.23
CA LYS A 35 -4.20 -7.71 9.19
C LYS A 35 -3.97 -8.54 7.91
N PHE A 36 -3.84 -7.86 6.79
CA PHE A 36 -3.63 -8.55 5.52
C PHE A 36 -2.27 -9.27 5.51
N LEU A 37 -1.25 -8.67 6.12
CA LEU A 37 0.04 -9.35 6.26
C LEU A 37 -0.09 -10.64 7.05
N GLU A 38 -0.80 -10.58 8.16
CA GLU A 38 -0.98 -11.75 9.01
C GLU A 38 -1.74 -12.85 8.30
N GLN A 39 -2.65 -12.47 7.42
CA GLN A 39 -3.47 -13.42 6.68
C GLN A 39 -2.82 -13.92 5.40
N GLY A 40 -1.63 -13.40 5.07
CA GLY A 40 -0.95 -13.81 3.86
C GLY A 40 -1.58 -13.29 2.59
N GLU A 41 -2.35 -12.21 2.67
CA GLU A 41 -3.09 -11.70 1.52
C GLU A 41 -2.18 -11.12 0.44
N PHE A 42 -0.96 -10.72 0.79
CA PHE A 42 -0.04 -10.16 -0.19
C PHE A 42 0.77 -11.23 -0.92
N GLY A 43 0.53 -12.49 -0.61
CA GLY A 43 1.17 -13.60 -1.31
C GLY A 43 2.62 -13.77 -0.92
N GLU A 44 3.35 -14.51 -1.74
CA GLU A 44 4.72 -14.88 -1.45
C GLU A 44 5.73 -14.05 -2.22
N GLY A 45 5.30 -13.06 -2.96
CA GLY A 45 6.20 -12.24 -3.73
C GLY A 45 6.88 -11.17 -2.89
N ASN A 46 7.28 -10.10 -3.56
CA ASN A 46 8.05 -9.04 -2.93
C ASN A 46 7.19 -7.98 -2.26
N MET A 47 5.87 -8.13 -2.30
CA MET A 47 5.01 -7.08 -1.78
C MET A 47 5.01 -7.04 -0.26
N ALA A 48 5.06 -8.20 0.42
CA ALA A 48 5.03 -8.20 1.88
C ALA A 48 6.15 -7.39 2.50
N PRO A 49 7.42 -7.51 2.04
CA PRO A 49 8.48 -6.64 2.59
C PRO A 49 8.21 -5.16 2.34
N LYS A 50 7.62 -4.81 1.20
CA LYS A 50 7.30 -3.42 0.91
C LYS A 50 6.25 -2.88 1.86
N ILE A 51 5.24 -3.70 2.15
CA ILE A 51 4.20 -3.30 3.10
C ILE A 51 4.79 -3.15 4.50
N LYS A 52 5.70 -4.04 4.89
CA LYS A 52 6.35 -3.93 6.21
C LYS A 52 7.15 -2.64 6.30
N ALA A 53 7.88 -2.29 5.24
CA ALA A 53 8.62 -1.04 5.22
C ALA A 53 7.68 0.17 5.33
N ALA A 54 6.55 0.10 4.64
CA ALA A 54 5.56 1.17 4.70
C ALA A 54 5.02 1.34 6.12
N LEU A 55 4.71 0.24 6.78
CA LEU A 55 4.21 0.29 8.14
C LEU A 55 5.24 0.87 9.10
N TYR A 56 6.51 0.48 8.93
CA TYR A 56 7.56 1.02 9.76
C TYR A 56 7.69 2.54 9.58
N PHE A 57 7.67 2.98 8.33
CA PHE A 57 7.76 4.41 8.04
C PHE A 57 6.61 5.18 8.69
N LEU A 58 5.40 4.66 8.55
CA LEU A 58 4.23 5.35 9.10
C LEU A 58 4.24 5.36 10.62
N ALA A 59 4.79 4.32 11.25
CA ALA A 59 4.85 4.25 12.70
C ALA A 59 5.87 5.24 13.27
N HIS A 60 6.90 5.61 12.50
CA HIS A 60 8.03 6.35 13.05
C HIS A 60 8.27 7.71 12.43
N TYR A 61 7.91 7.89 11.16
CA TYR A 61 8.41 9.08 10.45
C TYR A 61 7.35 9.84 9.69
N GLY A 62 6.36 9.18 9.12
CA GLY A 62 5.56 9.82 8.11
C GLY A 62 4.08 9.66 8.29
N LYS A 63 3.35 10.19 7.33
CA LYS A 63 1.89 10.19 7.35
C LYS A 63 1.26 9.44 6.19
N LYS A 64 2.04 9.18 5.13
CA LYS A 64 1.45 8.62 3.92
C LYS A 64 2.50 7.81 3.18
N VAL A 65 2.09 6.66 2.68
CA VAL A 65 2.92 5.85 1.79
C VAL A 65 2.12 5.63 0.52
N VAL A 66 2.77 5.80 -0.62
CA VAL A 66 2.16 5.53 -1.93
C VAL A 66 2.99 4.46 -2.62
N ILE A 67 2.33 3.41 -3.08
CA ILE A 67 2.98 2.33 -3.83
C ILE A 67 2.42 2.36 -5.24
N THR A 68 3.28 2.53 -6.23
CA THR A 68 2.86 2.64 -7.61
C THR A 68 4.00 2.22 -8.54
N SER A 69 3.76 2.27 -9.84
CA SER A 69 4.77 1.97 -10.85
C SER A 69 5.25 3.26 -11.49
N ILE A 70 6.41 3.20 -12.16
CA ILE A 70 6.94 4.37 -12.86
C ILE A 70 5.94 4.91 -13.89
N PRO A 71 5.35 4.09 -14.76
CA PRO A 71 4.39 4.63 -15.74
C PRO A 71 3.17 5.30 -15.13
N SER A 72 2.85 4.98 -13.88
CA SER A 72 1.64 5.48 -13.24
C SER A 72 1.91 6.59 -12.24
N ILE A 73 3.15 7.09 -12.15
CA ILE A 73 3.49 8.08 -11.15
C ILE A 73 2.62 9.34 -11.29
N GLU A 74 2.42 9.83 -12.50
CA GLU A 74 1.65 11.05 -12.69
C GLU A 74 0.21 10.87 -12.24
N GLN A 75 -0.40 9.74 -12.58
CA GLN A 75 -1.75 9.47 -12.13
C GLN A 75 -1.80 9.29 -10.62
N ALA A 76 -0.75 8.70 -10.05
CA ALA A 76 -0.71 8.51 -8.60
C ALA A 76 -0.59 9.84 -7.86
N ILE A 77 0.15 10.79 -8.43
CA ILE A 77 0.24 12.13 -7.84
C ILE A 77 -1.14 12.77 -7.79
N GLU A 78 -1.96 12.52 -8.80
CA GLU A 78 -3.32 13.06 -8.85
C GLU A 78 -4.34 12.21 -8.08
N GLY A 79 -3.89 11.13 -7.44
CA GLY A 79 -4.78 10.27 -6.69
C GLY A 79 -5.57 9.30 -7.54
N GLN A 80 -5.18 9.09 -8.80
CA GLN A 80 -5.92 8.26 -9.73
C GLN A 80 -5.28 6.90 -9.96
N ALA A 81 -4.15 6.63 -9.33
CA ALA A 81 -3.48 5.33 -9.43
C ALA A 81 -2.68 5.10 -8.16
N GLY A 82 -2.23 3.87 -7.97
CA GLY A 82 -1.41 3.52 -6.84
C GLY A 82 -2.21 3.17 -5.61
N THR A 83 -1.52 2.65 -4.61
CA THR A 83 -2.13 2.28 -3.34
C THR A 83 -1.61 3.21 -2.26
N VAL A 84 -2.50 3.82 -1.50
CA VAL A 84 -2.15 4.74 -0.43
C VAL A 84 -2.37 4.05 0.90
N ILE A 85 -1.37 4.11 1.77
CA ILE A 85 -1.44 3.56 3.13
C ILE A 85 -1.27 4.71 4.11
N MET A 86 -2.19 4.83 5.06
CA MET A 86 -2.15 5.89 6.07
C MET A 86 -2.59 5.31 7.40
N LYS A 87 -2.21 5.98 8.48
CA LYS A 87 -2.73 5.62 9.79
C LYS A 87 -4.22 5.95 9.85
N PRO A 88 -5.01 5.16 10.61
CA PRO A 88 -6.45 5.41 10.66
C PRO A 88 -6.80 6.83 11.09
N GLU A 89 -6.02 7.40 12.01
CA GLU A 89 -6.31 8.74 12.51
C GLU A 89 -6.01 9.83 11.47
N ASP A 90 -5.26 9.52 10.42
CA ASP A 90 -4.92 10.49 9.39
C ASP A 90 -5.84 10.44 8.19
N ILE A 91 -6.77 9.50 8.16
CA ILE A 91 -7.71 9.39 7.05
C ILE A 91 -8.90 10.28 7.33
N GLN A 92 -9.18 11.17 6.39
CA GLN A 92 -10.35 12.04 6.49
C GLN A 92 -11.60 11.25 6.17
N SER A 93 -12.56 11.36 7.00
CA SER A 93 -13.84 10.70 6.78
C SER A 93 -14.82 11.59 6.06
#